data_631464cc981f156c25f51d839e66d2ef
#
_entry.id   631464cc981f156c25f51d839e66d2ef
#
_cell.length_a   1.000
_cell.length_b   1.000
_cell.length_c   1.000
_cell.angle_alpha   90.00
_cell.angle_beta   90.00
_cell.angle_gamma   90.00
#
_symmetry.space_group_name_H-M   'P 1'
#
loop_
_entity.id
_entity.type
_entity.pdbx_description
1 polymer ?
#
loop_
_entity_poly.entity_id
_entity_poly.type
_entity_poly.pdbx_seq_one_letter_code
_entity_poly.pdbx_strand_id
1 'polypeptide(L)'
;MNRLILLVESRIRGDVYVRFGCELPKTHRSNTAGRWMLSLPLKSVNNLVKDARKVSEIILMVGDVSEIYVTNFQKMLGDENFSPEELDAIAFGYTKLLEESNGVLQDLKQVINVSTLSMTDKDRMDVVDDCYASMRRYRNLVNYYTNRNIAVSFLRARKKNDLDRVLKLYGNDTSKYW
;
A
#
# COMPACT_ATOMS: atom_id res chain seq x y z
N MET A 1 32.83 -0.77 23.29
CA MET A 1 31.96 -0.01 22.37
C MET A 1 31.85 -0.68 21.00
N ASN A 2 31.80 -2.02 20.92
CA ASN A 2 31.83 -2.77 19.64
C ASN A 2 31.01 -4.07 19.67
N ARG A 3 29.86 -4.11 20.37
CA ARG A 3 29.00 -5.31 20.41
C ARG A 3 27.61 -5.14 19.77
N LEU A 4 27.27 -3.95 19.30
CA LEU A 4 25.94 -3.67 18.71
C LEU A 4 25.91 -3.78 17.16
N ILE A 5 27.06 -3.80 16.49
CA ILE A 5 27.15 -3.82 15.02
C ILE A 5 27.06 -5.24 14.45
N LEU A 6 27.40 -6.28 15.23
CA LEU A 6 27.36 -7.68 14.78
C LEU A 6 25.96 -8.33 14.77
N LEU A 7 24.95 -7.67 15.35
CA LEU A 7 23.56 -8.19 15.38
C LEU A 7 22.72 -7.79 14.16
N VAL A 8 23.21 -6.90 13.31
CA VAL A 8 22.46 -6.42 12.13
C VAL A 8 22.81 -7.23 10.88
N GLU A 9 24.01 -7.79 10.78
CA GLU A 9 24.42 -8.53 9.57
C GLU A 9 23.89 -9.97 9.45
N SER A 10 23.41 -10.58 10.54
CA SER A 10 22.85 -11.93 10.48
C SER A 10 21.39 -11.99 10.00
N ARG A 11 20.78 -10.84 9.71
CA ARG A 11 19.36 -10.72 9.30
C ARG A 11 19.09 -11.01 7.82
N ILE A 12 20.10 -11.25 7.00
CA ILE A 12 19.95 -11.34 5.52
C ILE A 12 19.88 -12.78 5.00
N ARG A 13 20.11 -13.78 5.86
CA ARG A 13 20.05 -15.21 5.45
C ARG A 13 19.03 -15.98 6.30
N GLY A 14 17.75 -15.79 6.06
CA GLY A 14 16.67 -16.76 6.23
C GLY A 14 16.50 -17.61 7.50
N ASP A 15 17.49 -17.72 8.37
CA ASP A 15 17.47 -18.53 9.58
C ASP A 15 17.78 -17.70 10.81
N VAL A 16 16.75 -17.10 11.41
CA VAL A 16 16.88 -16.39 12.68
C VAL A 16 16.77 -17.40 13.83
N TYR A 17 17.87 -18.00 14.21
CA TYR A 17 18.01 -18.62 15.52
C TYR A 17 18.29 -17.55 16.56
N VAL A 18 17.26 -17.03 17.20
CA VAL A 18 17.41 -16.19 18.41
C VAL A 18 17.66 -17.13 19.59
N ARG A 19 18.94 -17.30 19.94
CA ARG A 19 19.34 -17.98 21.15
C ARG A 19 19.23 -17.02 22.32
N PHE A 20 18.07 -16.96 22.95
CA PHE A 20 17.93 -16.39 24.28
C PHE A 20 18.50 -17.39 25.28
N GLY A 21 19.70 -17.09 25.81
CA GLY A 21 20.24 -17.82 26.93
C GLY A 21 19.47 -17.48 28.21
N CYS A 22 18.40 -18.22 28.47
CA CYS A 22 17.82 -18.33 29.80
C CYS A 22 18.19 -19.73 30.30
N GLU A 23 19.09 -19.81 31.27
CA GLU A 23 19.27 -21.05 32.04
C GLU A 23 17.97 -21.37 32.76
N LEU A 24 17.28 -22.39 32.29
CA LEU A 24 16.10 -22.94 32.96
C LEU A 24 16.54 -23.87 34.08
N PRO A 25 15.98 -23.74 35.29
CA PRO A 25 16.20 -24.71 36.34
C PRO A 25 15.62 -26.06 35.90
N LYS A 26 16.43 -27.11 36.02
CA LYS A 26 16.05 -28.49 35.76
C LYS A 26 15.03 -28.94 36.80
N THR A 27 13.75 -28.85 36.53
CA THR A 27 12.70 -29.57 37.27
C THR A 27 11.94 -30.46 36.32
N HIS A 28 12.14 -31.75 36.53
CA HIS A 28 11.33 -32.81 35.96
C HIS A 28 9.87 -32.62 36.37
N ARG A 29 8.98 -32.37 35.41
CA ARG A 29 7.59 -32.89 35.36
C ARG A 29 6.81 -32.40 34.15
N SER A 30 6.28 -33.37 33.43
CA SER A 30 5.18 -33.33 32.46
C SER A 30 5.26 -32.37 31.27
N ASN A 31 5.42 -32.96 30.11
CA ASN A 31 5.58 -32.42 28.76
C ASN A 31 4.38 -31.65 28.16
N THR A 32 3.36 -31.28 28.92
CA THR A 32 2.16 -30.65 28.39
C THR A 32 2.12 -29.14 28.64
N ALA A 33 2.70 -28.65 29.74
CA ALA A 33 2.67 -27.21 30.07
C ALA A 33 3.64 -26.36 29.22
N GLY A 34 4.77 -26.94 28.79
CA GLY A 34 5.78 -26.21 28.01
C GLY A 34 5.38 -25.84 26.57
N ARG A 35 4.41 -26.55 26.01
CA ARG A 35 3.97 -26.35 24.61
C ARG A 35 3.04 -25.16 24.44
N TRP A 36 2.32 -24.77 25.48
CA TRP A 36 1.41 -23.62 25.46
C TRP A 36 2.10 -22.30 25.70
N MET A 37 3.17 -22.27 26.46
CA MET A 37 3.91 -21.03 26.78
C MET A 37 4.78 -20.53 25.63
N LEU A 38 5.24 -21.39 24.72
CA LEU A 38 6.07 -21.02 23.58
C LEU A 38 5.26 -20.57 22.36
N SER A 39 3.96 -20.91 22.30
CA SER A 39 3.11 -20.57 21.15
C SER A 39 2.54 -19.14 21.21
N LEU A 40 2.36 -18.57 22.40
CA LEU A 40 1.79 -17.23 22.58
C LEU A 40 2.73 -16.11 22.09
N PRO A 41 4.01 -16.07 22.46
CA PRO A 41 4.92 -15.04 21.95
C PRO A 41 5.17 -15.15 20.45
N LEU A 42 5.23 -16.36 19.89
CA LEU A 42 5.41 -16.57 18.45
C LEU A 42 4.20 -16.10 17.63
N LYS A 43 2.98 -16.29 18.12
CA LYS A 43 1.77 -15.76 17.47
C LYS A 43 1.75 -14.22 17.50
N SER A 44 2.09 -13.63 18.61
CA SER A 44 2.18 -12.18 18.80
C SER A 44 3.25 -11.57 17.87
N VAL A 45 4.44 -12.16 17.78
CA VAL A 45 5.50 -11.72 16.86
C VAL A 45 5.06 -11.87 15.40
N ASN A 46 4.43 -12.96 15.01
CA ASN A 46 3.93 -13.14 13.64
C ASN A 46 2.86 -12.12 13.26
N ASN A 47 1.99 -11.73 14.18
CA ASN A 47 1.00 -10.70 13.93
C ASN A 47 1.66 -9.33 13.75
N LEU A 48 2.58 -8.96 14.64
CA LEU A 48 3.33 -7.71 14.54
C LEU A 48 4.10 -7.58 13.20
N VAL A 49 4.69 -8.67 12.72
CA VAL A 49 5.39 -8.70 11.41
C VAL A 49 4.41 -8.54 10.25
N LYS A 50 3.23 -9.17 10.33
CA LYS A 50 2.19 -9.01 9.30
C LYS A 50 1.68 -7.58 9.24
N ASP A 51 1.46 -6.95 10.39
CA ASP A 51 0.98 -5.56 10.47
C ASP A 51 2.01 -4.58 9.92
N ALA A 52 3.29 -4.75 10.27
CA ALA A 52 4.38 -3.93 9.72
C ALA A 52 4.47 -4.06 8.20
N ARG A 53 4.23 -5.25 7.64
CA ARG A 53 4.20 -5.46 6.19
C ARG A 53 3.02 -4.76 5.54
N LYS A 54 1.80 -4.89 6.10
CA LYS A 54 0.60 -4.22 5.59
C LYS A 54 0.77 -2.69 5.62
N VAL A 55 1.30 -2.15 6.71
CA VAL A 55 1.60 -0.72 6.83
C VAL A 55 2.55 -0.27 5.72
N SER A 56 3.62 -1.01 5.46
CA SER A 56 4.55 -0.71 4.37
C SER A 56 3.86 -0.77 3.00
N GLU A 57 3.01 -1.76 2.77
CA GLU A 57 2.26 -1.88 1.51
C GLU A 57 1.24 -0.73 1.34
N ILE A 58 0.60 -0.25 2.41
CA ILE A 58 -0.30 0.92 2.36
C ILE A 58 0.49 2.17 1.92
N ILE A 59 1.67 2.41 2.52
CA ILE A 59 2.51 3.55 2.16
C ILE A 59 2.94 3.49 0.69
N LEU A 60 3.33 2.32 0.20
CA LEU A 60 3.68 2.13 -1.21
C LEU A 60 2.49 2.40 -2.12
N MET A 61 1.28 1.93 -1.78
CA MET A 61 0.07 2.18 -2.57
C MET A 61 -0.28 3.67 -2.65
N VAL A 62 0.01 4.48 -1.63
CA VAL A 62 -0.15 5.95 -1.71
C VAL A 62 0.81 6.55 -2.73
N GLY A 63 2.06 6.08 -2.74
CA GLY A 63 3.03 6.44 -3.77
C GLY A 63 2.51 6.10 -5.18
N ASP A 64 2.02 4.88 -5.38
CA ASP A 64 1.43 4.42 -6.64
C ASP A 64 0.27 5.33 -7.10
N VAL A 65 -0.65 5.68 -6.18
CA VAL A 65 -1.80 6.56 -6.48
C VAL A 65 -1.32 7.93 -6.99
N SER A 66 -0.32 8.50 -6.33
CA SER A 66 0.26 9.78 -6.71
C SER A 66 1.00 9.70 -8.06
N GLU A 67 1.76 8.64 -8.29
CA GLU A 67 2.49 8.41 -9.54
C GLU A 67 1.54 8.23 -10.73
N ILE A 68 0.47 7.43 -10.56
CA ILE A 68 -0.55 7.24 -11.60
C ILE A 68 -1.17 8.58 -12.00
N TYR A 69 -1.51 9.43 -11.03
CA TYR A 69 -2.04 10.77 -11.28
C TYR A 69 -1.04 11.63 -12.06
N VAL A 70 0.15 11.85 -11.51
CA VAL A 70 1.13 12.78 -12.10
C VAL A 70 1.49 12.34 -13.52
N THR A 71 1.82 11.07 -13.71
CA THR A 71 2.27 10.54 -15.00
C THR A 71 1.19 10.63 -16.07
N ASN A 72 -0.04 10.27 -15.75
CA ASN A 72 -1.11 10.22 -16.75
C ASN A 72 -1.74 11.60 -16.98
N PHE A 73 -1.88 12.41 -15.94
CA PHE A 73 -2.41 13.76 -16.10
C PHE A 73 -1.49 14.65 -16.93
N GLN A 74 -0.16 14.52 -16.79
CA GLN A 74 0.79 15.21 -17.67
C GLN A 74 0.59 14.84 -19.14
N LYS A 75 0.30 13.57 -19.44
CA LYS A 75 -0.02 13.14 -20.80
C LYS A 75 -1.35 13.76 -21.28
N MET A 76 -2.37 13.81 -20.41
CA MET A 76 -3.67 14.40 -20.74
C MET A 76 -3.57 15.92 -21.01
N LEU A 77 -2.68 16.64 -20.31
CA LEU A 77 -2.41 18.06 -20.58
C LEU A 77 -1.85 18.30 -22.01
N GLY A 78 -1.12 17.34 -22.55
CA GLY A 78 -0.61 17.38 -23.94
C GLY A 78 -1.58 16.81 -24.99
N ASP A 79 -2.77 16.39 -24.58
CA ASP A 79 -3.75 15.74 -25.45
C ASP A 79 -4.80 16.74 -25.95
N GLU A 80 -4.72 17.12 -27.22
CA GLU A 80 -5.68 18.04 -27.87
C GLU A 80 -7.12 17.50 -27.97
N ASN A 81 -7.38 16.29 -27.51
CA ASN A 81 -8.72 15.73 -27.45
C ASN A 81 -9.50 16.19 -26.21
N PHE A 82 -8.83 16.84 -25.25
CA PHE A 82 -9.48 17.40 -24.06
C PHE A 82 -9.54 18.92 -24.14
N SER A 83 -10.68 19.50 -23.75
CA SER A 83 -10.78 20.95 -23.55
C SER A 83 -10.17 21.35 -22.18
N PRO A 84 -9.81 22.63 -21.98
CA PRO A 84 -9.34 23.10 -20.68
C PRO A 84 -10.32 22.81 -19.53
N GLU A 85 -11.62 22.98 -19.76
CA GLU A 85 -12.66 22.74 -18.77
C GLU A 85 -12.77 21.26 -18.42
N GLU A 86 -12.54 20.38 -19.39
CA GLU A 86 -12.49 18.92 -19.14
C GLU A 86 -11.24 18.53 -18.35
N LEU A 87 -10.10 19.15 -18.64
CA LEU A 87 -8.86 18.94 -17.88
C LEU A 87 -9.02 19.40 -16.43
N ASP A 88 -9.69 20.52 -16.19
CA ASP A 88 -10.00 20.99 -14.84
C ASP A 88 -10.92 20.02 -14.10
N ALA A 89 -11.95 19.48 -14.77
CA ALA A 89 -12.81 18.47 -14.20
C ALA A 89 -12.09 17.16 -13.90
N ILE A 90 -11.17 16.73 -14.77
CA ILE A 90 -10.33 15.56 -14.57
C ILE A 90 -9.38 15.78 -13.38
N ALA A 91 -8.75 16.96 -13.29
CA ALA A 91 -7.88 17.30 -12.16
C ALA A 91 -8.65 17.30 -10.84
N PHE A 92 -9.86 17.87 -10.83
CA PHE A 92 -10.72 17.84 -9.65
C PHE A 92 -11.04 16.40 -9.20
N GLY A 93 -11.36 15.50 -10.15
CA GLY A 93 -11.60 14.09 -9.85
C GLY A 93 -10.39 13.41 -9.21
N TYR A 94 -9.19 13.64 -9.73
CA TYR A 94 -7.95 13.12 -9.13
C TYR A 94 -7.70 13.71 -7.74
N THR A 95 -7.93 15.01 -7.55
CA THR A 95 -7.77 15.68 -6.25
C THR A 95 -8.64 15.02 -5.20
N LYS A 96 -9.90 14.72 -5.53
CA LYS A 96 -10.81 14.02 -4.61
C LYS A 96 -10.30 12.63 -4.24
N LEU A 97 -9.82 11.85 -5.21
CA LEU A 97 -9.26 10.52 -4.95
C LEU A 97 -7.99 10.58 -4.08
N LEU A 98 -7.15 11.60 -4.27
CA LEU A 98 -5.96 11.82 -3.45
C LEU A 98 -6.32 12.26 -2.02
N GLU A 99 -7.30 13.15 -1.85
CA GLU A 99 -7.80 13.58 -0.53
C GLU A 99 -8.30 12.38 0.27
N GLU A 100 -9.13 11.54 -0.34
CA GLU A 100 -9.66 10.33 0.29
C GLU A 100 -8.55 9.33 0.65
N SER A 101 -7.60 9.11 -0.26
CA SER A 101 -6.46 8.23 0.01
C SER A 101 -5.56 8.76 1.13
N ASN A 102 -5.41 10.09 1.24
CA ASN A 102 -4.68 10.73 2.34
C ASN A 102 -5.43 10.59 3.68
N GLY A 103 -6.76 10.60 3.67
CA GLY A 103 -7.59 10.29 4.84
C GLY A 103 -7.24 8.93 5.45
N VAL A 104 -7.11 7.91 4.63
CA VAL A 104 -6.69 6.57 5.09
C VAL A 104 -5.31 6.58 5.75
N LEU A 105 -4.37 7.40 5.24
CA LEU A 105 -3.07 7.57 5.90
C LEU A 105 -3.17 8.26 7.26
N GLN A 106 -4.08 9.19 7.42
CA GLN A 106 -4.32 9.86 8.70
C GLN A 106 -4.85 8.86 9.73
N ASP A 107 -5.82 8.03 9.34
CA ASP A 107 -6.36 6.98 10.20
C ASP A 107 -5.28 5.98 10.60
N LEU A 108 -4.46 5.53 9.64
CA LEU A 108 -3.33 4.66 9.90
C LEU A 108 -2.33 5.29 10.87
N LYS A 109 -1.99 6.58 10.70
CA LYS A 109 -1.09 7.31 11.59
C LYS A 109 -1.62 7.36 13.02
N GLN A 110 -2.91 7.58 13.20
CA GLN A 110 -3.53 7.59 14.52
C GLN A 110 -3.32 6.26 15.23
N VAL A 111 -3.53 5.14 14.53
CA VAL A 111 -3.41 3.79 15.09
C VAL A 111 -1.96 3.42 15.41
N ILE A 112 -1.00 3.83 14.57
CA ILE A 112 0.41 3.52 14.78
C ILE A 112 1.00 4.37 15.90
N ASN A 113 0.59 5.64 16.02
CA ASN A 113 1.15 6.60 16.98
C ASN A 113 0.50 6.52 18.37
N VAL A 114 -0.66 5.88 18.49
CA VAL A 114 -1.29 5.66 19.82
C VAL A 114 -0.52 4.58 20.56
N SER A 115 0.61 4.99 21.14
CA SER A 115 1.38 4.18 22.10
C SER A 115 0.68 4.05 23.47
N THR A 116 -0.50 4.61 23.62
CA THR A 116 -1.17 4.75 24.92
C THR A 116 -2.61 4.26 24.91
N LEU A 117 -2.84 3.19 25.57
CA LEU A 117 -3.81 2.98 26.63
C LEU A 117 -5.20 2.43 26.37
N SER A 118 -5.79 2.43 25.18
CA SER A 118 -7.18 1.96 25.12
C SER A 118 -7.54 1.00 23.98
N MET A 119 -6.63 0.79 23.04
CA MET A 119 -6.90 -0.08 21.89
C MET A 119 -6.25 -1.44 22.08
N THR A 120 -7.01 -2.51 21.94
CA THR A 120 -6.46 -3.87 21.98
C THR A 120 -5.63 -4.13 20.71
N ASP A 121 -4.70 -5.10 20.77
CA ASP A 121 -3.93 -5.49 19.57
C ASP A 121 -4.86 -5.97 18.45
N LYS A 122 -5.99 -6.57 18.78
CA LYS A 122 -6.99 -6.99 17.81
C LYS A 122 -7.62 -5.78 17.11
N ASP A 123 -8.07 -4.77 17.88
CA ASP A 123 -8.71 -3.59 17.30
C ASP A 123 -7.74 -2.84 16.38
N ARG A 124 -6.43 -2.81 16.76
CA ARG A 124 -5.38 -2.23 15.92
C ARG A 124 -5.23 -2.98 14.61
N MET A 125 -5.20 -4.31 14.64
CA MET A 125 -5.11 -5.14 13.45
C MET A 125 -6.32 -4.93 12.53
N ASP A 126 -7.52 -4.85 13.09
CA ASP A 126 -8.75 -4.64 12.34
C ASP A 126 -8.71 -3.28 11.59
N VAL A 127 -8.23 -2.19 12.25
CA VAL A 127 -8.06 -0.88 11.59
C VAL A 127 -6.99 -0.92 10.51
N VAL A 128 -5.85 -1.59 10.72
CA VAL A 128 -4.81 -1.75 9.69
C VAL A 128 -5.36 -2.51 8.47
N ASP A 129 -6.19 -3.53 8.69
CA ASP A 129 -6.82 -4.30 7.64
C ASP A 129 -7.83 -3.48 6.85
N ASP A 130 -8.63 -2.67 7.51
CA ASP A 130 -9.58 -1.73 6.89
C ASP A 130 -8.86 -0.65 6.07
N CYS A 131 -7.77 -0.09 6.61
CA CYS A 131 -6.90 0.85 5.89
C CYS A 131 -6.30 0.21 4.63
N TYR A 132 -5.81 -1.03 4.74
CA TYR A 132 -5.26 -1.77 3.61
C TYR A 132 -6.30 -2.02 2.51
N ALA A 133 -7.49 -2.49 2.89
CA ALA A 133 -8.58 -2.74 1.96
C ALA A 133 -9.05 -1.43 1.27
N SER A 134 -9.15 -0.33 2.02
CA SER A 134 -9.53 0.98 1.52
C SER A 134 -8.49 1.54 0.56
N MET A 135 -7.20 1.49 0.89
CA MET A 135 -6.13 1.96 0.02
C MET A 135 -6.06 1.17 -1.28
N ARG A 136 -6.22 -0.16 -1.22
CA ARG A 136 -6.30 -1.00 -2.41
C ARG A 136 -7.46 -0.61 -3.32
N ARG A 137 -8.61 -0.27 -2.72
CA ARG A 137 -9.78 0.23 -3.46
C ARG A 137 -9.50 1.57 -4.13
N TYR A 138 -8.88 2.53 -3.45
CA TYR A 138 -8.54 3.83 -4.03
C TYR A 138 -7.52 3.70 -5.17
N ARG A 139 -6.48 2.88 -5.01
CA ARG A 139 -5.53 2.58 -6.09
C ARG A 139 -6.23 2.03 -7.33
N ASN A 140 -7.15 1.08 -7.16
CA ASN A 140 -7.93 0.53 -8.28
C ASN A 140 -8.86 1.57 -8.90
N LEU A 141 -9.46 2.44 -8.08
CA LEU A 141 -10.36 3.49 -8.54
C LEU A 141 -9.60 4.57 -9.33
N VAL A 142 -8.40 4.95 -8.91
CA VAL A 142 -7.54 5.89 -9.66
C VAL A 142 -7.14 5.29 -11.01
N ASN A 143 -6.75 4.03 -11.07
CA ASN A 143 -6.47 3.33 -12.32
C ASN A 143 -7.70 3.29 -13.24
N TYR A 144 -8.86 2.93 -12.69
CA TYR A 144 -10.10 2.91 -13.45
C TYR A 144 -10.44 4.30 -14.01
N TYR A 145 -10.36 5.34 -13.17
CA TYR A 145 -10.62 6.72 -13.57
C TYR A 145 -9.68 7.16 -14.69
N THR A 146 -8.39 6.88 -14.55
CA THR A 146 -7.37 7.16 -15.56
C THR A 146 -7.69 6.48 -16.88
N ASN A 147 -7.96 5.17 -16.85
CA ASN A 147 -8.25 4.40 -18.06
C ASN A 147 -9.52 4.88 -18.76
N ARG A 148 -10.53 5.30 -18.00
CA ARG A 148 -11.78 5.85 -18.58
C ARG A 148 -11.53 7.18 -19.29
N ASN A 149 -10.73 8.08 -18.73
CA ASN A 149 -10.38 9.34 -19.38
C ASN A 149 -9.55 9.07 -20.65
N ILE A 150 -8.56 8.17 -20.61
CA ILE A 150 -7.77 7.80 -21.77
C ILE A 150 -8.67 7.17 -22.87
N ALA A 151 -9.63 6.31 -22.49
CA ALA A 151 -10.59 5.73 -23.45
C ALA A 151 -11.41 6.81 -24.18
N VAL A 152 -11.80 7.89 -23.49
CA VAL A 152 -12.48 9.03 -24.14
C VAL A 152 -11.59 9.68 -25.20
N SER A 153 -10.29 9.89 -24.92
CA SER A 153 -9.36 10.42 -25.91
C SER A 153 -9.24 9.50 -27.13
N PHE A 154 -9.09 8.20 -26.95
CA PHE A 154 -9.06 7.21 -28.04
C PHE A 154 -10.33 7.26 -28.90
N LEU A 155 -11.52 7.35 -28.29
CA LEU A 155 -12.78 7.43 -29.01
C LEU A 155 -12.88 8.70 -29.85
N ARG A 156 -12.39 9.84 -29.34
CA ARG A 156 -12.36 11.11 -30.05
C ARG A 156 -11.34 11.10 -31.20
N ALA A 157 -10.15 10.57 -30.94
CA ALA A 157 -9.10 10.44 -31.95
C ALA A 157 -9.55 9.52 -33.10
N ARG A 158 -10.25 8.42 -32.79
CA ARG A 158 -10.83 7.54 -33.81
C ARG A 158 -11.82 8.25 -34.73
N LYS A 159 -12.66 9.14 -34.17
CA LYS A 159 -13.58 9.95 -34.97
C LYS A 159 -12.87 10.97 -35.88
N LYS A 160 -11.70 11.45 -35.45
CA LYS A 160 -10.87 12.41 -36.18
C LYS A 160 -9.86 11.77 -37.13
N ASN A 161 -9.77 10.42 -37.18
CA ASN A 161 -8.72 9.64 -37.87
C ASN A 161 -7.28 10.00 -37.42
N ASP A 162 -7.10 10.35 -36.12
CA ASP A 162 -5.81 10.78 -35.54
C ASP A 162 -5.38 9.84 -34.39
N LEU A 163 -5.50 8.55 -34.62
CA LEU A 163 -5.15 7.54 -33.60
C LEU A 163 -3.65 7.49 -33.33
N ASP A 164 -2.80 7.73 -34.33
CA ASP A 164 -1.34 7.62 -34.19
C ASP A 164 -0.79 8.57 -33.12
N ARG A 165 -1.38 9.76 -33.00
CA ARG A 165 -0.99 10.73 -31.98
C ARG A 165 -1.32 10.23 -30.57
N VAL A 166 -2.52 9.71 -30.37
CA VAL A 166 -2.96 9.19 -29.07
C VAL A 166 -2.18 7.93 -28.69
N LEU A 167 -1.88 7.06 -29.65
CA LEU A 167 -1.02 5.91 -29.44
C LEU A 167 0.40 6.29 -29.01
N LYS A 168 0.95 7.39 -29.54
CA LYS A 168 2.26 7.91 -29.10
C LYS A 168 2.23 8.43 -27.67
N LEU A 169 1.12 9.04 -27.23
CA LEU A 169 0.98 9.58 -25.87
C LEU A 169 0.79 8.49 -24.83
N TYR A 170 -0.10 7.52 -25.08
CA TYR A 170 -0.54 6.54 -24.08
C TYR A 170 0.02 5.14 -24.30
N GLY A 171 0.63 4.86 -25.47
CA GLY A 171 1.17 3.57 -25.82
C GLY A 171 0.24 2.73 -26.68
N ASN A 172 0.79 1.69 -27.29
CA ASN A 172 0.09 0.86 -28.29
C ASN A 172 -0.85 -0.20 -27.67
N ASP A 173 -0.79 -0.42 -26.35
CA ASP A 173 -1.64 -1.41 -25.69
C ASP A 173 -3.00 -0.80 -25.34
N THR A 174 -3.91 -0.83 -26.32
CA THR A 174 -5.27 -0.31 -26.16
C THR A 174 -6.18 -1.25 -25.35
N SER A 175 -5.78 -2.49 -25.12
CA SER A 175 -6.58 -3.48 -24.40
C SER A 175 -6.91 -3.08 -22.95
N LYS A 176 -6.09 -2.19 -22.38
CA LYS A 176 -6.28 -1.64 -21.01
C LYS A 176 -7.44 -0.65 -20.89
N TYR A 177 -7.90 -0.10 -21.99
CA TYR A 177 -8.85 1.02 -21.99
C TYR A 177 -10.27 0.63 -22.42
N TRP A 178 -10.47 -0.63 -22.85
CA TRP A 178 -11.74 -1.18 -23.32
C TRP A 178 -12.36 -2.16 -22.34
#